data_f3cb2f403081a181b8efe4510f506376
#
_entry.id   f3cb2f403081a181b8efe4510f506376
#
_cell.length_a   1.000
_cell.length_b   1.000
_cell.length_c   1.000
_cell.angle_alpha   90.00
_cell.angle_beta   90.00
_cell.angle_gamma   90.00
#
_symmetry.space_group_name_H-M   'P 1'
#
loop_
_entity.id
_entity.type
_entity.pdbx_description
1 polymer ?
#
loop_
_entity_poly.entity_id
_entity_poly.type
_entity_poly.pdbx_seq_one_letter_code
_entity_poly.pdbx_strand_id
1 'polypeptide(L)' 'MLLPTKHENLKKNMLVLGADIIRFLKRNGESPVEIVFQYLKLDKEISIDYYFDTVVYLWLADFITLENENLVLKKKE' A
#
# COMPACT_ATOMS: atom_id res chain seq x y z
N MET A 1 -15.26 0.81 26.00
CA MET A 1 -16.13 1.24 24.99
C MET A 1 -15.53 1.05 23.63
N LEU A 2 -16.32 0.61 22.74
CA LEU A 2 -15.87 0.36 21.46
C LEU A 2 -15.83 1.57 20.66
N LEU A 3 -14.77 1.83 20.02
CA LEU A 3 -14.64 3.07 19.35
C LEU A 3 -14.86 2.89 17.87
N PRO A 4 -15.95 3.44 17.36
CA PRO A 4 -16.13 3.41 15.90
C PRO A 4 -14.96 4.08 15.20
N THR A 5 -14.34 5.00 15.88
CA THR A 5 -13.19 5.68 15.32
C THR A 5 -12.06 4.73 14.99
N LYS A 6 -12.03 3.55 15.60
CA LYS A 6 -10.99 2.59 15.30
C LYS A 6 -11.06 2.15 13.85
N HIS A 7 -12.27 1.89 13.36
CA HIS A 7 -12.42 1.52 11.96
C HIS A 7 -12.11 2.68 11.04
N GLU A 8 -12.52 3.87 11.44
CA GLU A 8 -12.23 5.04 10.64
C GLU A 8 -10.74 5.29 10.55
N ASN A 9 -10.05 5.11 11.68
CA ASN A 9 -8.61 5.28 11.69
C ASN A 9 -7.92 4.28 10.80
N LEU A 10 -8.41 3.06 10.80
CA LEU A 10 -7.85 2.04 9.96
C LEU A 10 -7.99 2.39 8.50
N LYS A 11 -9.17 2.85 8.08
CA LYS A 11 -9.39 3.27 6.73
C LYS A 11 -8.49 4.42 6.34
N LYS A 12 -8.40 5.42 7.20
CA LYS A 12 -7.54 6.56 6.93
C LYS A 12 -6.11 6.13 6.78
N ASN A 13 -5.66 5.22 7.63
CA ASN A 13 -4.29 4.76 7.57
C ASN A 13 -4.03 3.99 6.29
N MET A 14 -5.00 3.23 5.82
CA MET A 14 -4.85 2.52 4.57
C MET A 14 -4.76 3.46 3.39
N LEU A 15 -5.52 4.55 3.43
CA LEU A 15 -5.43 5.54 2.37
C LEU A 15 -4.05 6.21 2.37
N VAL A 16 -3.54 6.51 3.55
CA VAL A 16 -2.23 7.12 3.65
C VAL A 16 -1.14 6.17 3.19
N LEU A 17 -1.21 4.93 3.64
CA LEU A 17 -0.23 3.94 3.25
C LEU A 17 -0.31 3.66 1.75
N GLY A 18 -1.53 3.59 1.23
CA GLY A 18 -1.72 3.40 -0.20
C GLY A 18 -1.11 4.53 -1.00
N ALA A 19 -1.28 5.76 -0.54
CA ALA A 19 -0.68 6.89 -1.22
C ALA A 19 0.84 6.82 -1.19
N ASP A 20 1.40 6.36 -0.07
CA ASP A 20 2.85 6.20 0.04
C ASP A 20 3.35 5.14 -0.94
N ILE A 21 2.63 4.04 -1.08
CA ILE A 21 3.00 3.00 -2.02
C ILE A 21 2.99 3.55 -3.44
N ILE A 22 1.93 4.27 -3.80
CA ILE A 22 1.82 4.83 -5.14
C ILE A 22 2.95 5.82 -5.40
N ARG A 23 3.26 6.67 -4.43
CA ARG A 23 4.35 7.61 -4.59
C ARG A 23 5.69 6.90 -4.78
N PHE A 24 5.90 5.82 -4.02
CA PHE A 24 7.12 5.05 -4.17
C PHE A 24 7.23 4.49 -5.58
N LEU A 25 6.14 3.95 -6.10
CA LEU A 25 6.16 3.35 -7.43
C LEU A 25 6.31 4.41 -8.52
N LYS A 26 5.74 5.58 -8.31
CA LYS A 26 5.93 6.66 -9.28
C LYS A 26 7.37 7.10 -9.35
N ARG A 27 8.04 7.08 -8.21
CA ARG A 27 9.41 7.54 -8.15
C ARG A 27 10.40 6.50 -8.63
N ASN A 28 10.16 5.24 -8.28
CA ASN A 28 11.13 4.18 -8.52
C ASN A 28 10.73 3.20 -9.60
N GLY A 29 9.47 3.25 -10.04
CA GLY A 29 8.99 2.30 -11.02
C GLY A 29 8.64 0.97 -10.39
N GLU A 30 8.45 -0.01 -11.23
CA GLU A 30 8.12 -1.36 -10.78
C GLU A 30 9.11 -1.83 -9.73
N SER A 31 8.61 -2.36 -8.62
CA SER A 31 9.45 -2.73 -7.49
C SER A 31 8.93 -3.98 -6.82
N PRO A 32 9.82 -4.82 -6.29
CA PRO A 32 9.37 -6.02 -5.58
C PRO A 32 8.52 -5.67 -4.37
N VAL A 33 7.51 -6.48 -4.12
CA VAL A 33 6.61 -6.28 -3.00
C VAL A 33 7.38 -6.15 -1.69
N GLU A 34 8.37 -7.01 -1.51
CA GLU A 34 9.16 -7.02 -0.29
C GLU A 34 9.95 -5.75 -0.09
N ILE A 35 10.51 -5.23 -1.16
CA ILE A 35 11.34 -4.03 -1.08
C ILE A 35 10.48 -2.82 -0.70
N VAL A 36 9.30 -2.73 -1.29
CA VAL A 36 8.40 -1.62 -0.97
C VAL A 36 8.00 -1.69 0.51
N PHE A 37 7.72 -2.89 1.00
CA PHE A 37 7.37 -3.06 2.39
C PHE A 37 8.50 -2.61 3.32
N GLN A 38 9.72 -3.03 3.01
CA GLN A 38 10.85 -2.67 3.85
C GLN A 38 11.11 -1.18 3.86
N TYR A 39 10.94 -0.55 2.71
CA TYR A 39 11.10 0.89 2.63
C TYR A 39 10.09 1.61 3.51
N LEU A 40 8.83 1.19 3.44
CA LEU A 40 7.79 1.83 4.22
C LEU A 40 7.95 1.57 5.71
N LYS A 41 8.46 0.40 6.03
CA LYS A 41 8.64 0.03 7.43
C LYS A 41 9.71 0.86 8.12
N LEU A 42 10.66 1.40 7.37
CA LEU A 42 11.67 2.26 7.95
C LEU A 42 11.07 3.52 8.56
N ASP A 43 9.99 3.99 7.94
CA ASP A 43 9.37 5.24 8.35
C ASP A 43 8.21 5.04 9.30
N LYS A 44 7.50 3.94 9.17
CA LYS A 44 6.28 3.71 9.92
C LYS A 44 6.27 2.32 10.48
N GLU A 45 5.62 2.19 11.63
CA GLU A 45 5.42 0.86 12.19
C GLU A 45 4.20 0.25 11.53
N ILE A 46 4.43 -0.62 10.57
CA ILE A 46 3.32 -1.30 9.91
C ILE A 46 3.57 -2.79 9.97
N SER A 47 2.49 -3.55 10.13
CA SER A 47 2.60 -4.99 10.10
C SER A 47 2.50 -5.47 8.66
N ILE A 48 3.01 -6.67 8.42
CA ILE A 48 2.97 -7.23 7.09
C ILE A 48 1.53 -7.48 6.65
N ASP A 49 0.67 -7.86 7.60
CA ASP A 49 -0.73 -8.09 7.29
C ASP A 49 -1.41 -6.81 6.82
N TYR A 50 -1.15 -5.72 7.53
CA TYR A 50 -1.72 -4.44 7.18
C TYR A 50 -1.23 -3.98 5.82
N TYR A 51 0.05 -4.20 5.55
CA TYR A 51 0.64 -3.86 4.27
C TYR A 51 -0.05 -4.64 3.14
N PHE A 52 -0.20 -5.95 3.33
CA PHE A 52 -0.84 -6.74 2.29
C PHE A 52 -2.30 -6.37 2.09
N ASP A 53 -3.00 -6.04 3.17
CA ASP A 53 -4.37 -5.57 3.04
C ASP A 53 -4.43 -4.31 2.18
N THR A 54 -3.48 -3.42 2.38
CA THR A 54 -3.43 -2.18 1.60
C THR A 54 -3.10 -2.47 0.15
N VAL A 55 -2.17 -3.39 -0.10
CA VAL A 55 -1.82 -3.77 -1.46
C VAL A 55 -3.03 -4.37 -2.18
N VAL A 56 -3.77 -5.24 -1.50
CA VAL A 56 -4.96 -5.83 -2.10
C VAL A 56 -5.98 -4.73 -2.40
N TYR A 57 -6.14 -3.79 -1.49
CA TYR A 57 -7.06 -2.68 -1.70
C TYR A 57 -6.69 -1.90 -2.96
N LEU A 58 -5.41 -1.59 -3.12
CA LEU A 58 -4.96 -0.84 -4.30
C LEU A 58 -5.15 -1.64 -5.58
N TRP A 59 -4.94 -2.94 -5.49
CA TRP A 59 -5.13 -3.82 -6.63
C TRP A 59 -6.59 -3.87 -7.04
N LEU A 60 -7.48 -4.04 -6.07
CA LEU A 60 -8.91 -4.10 -6.35
C LEU A 60 -9.43 -2.75 -6.86
N ALA A 61 -8.81 -1.67 -6.41
CA ALA A 61 -9.19 -0.33 -6.88
C ALA A 61 -8.54 0.03 -8.20
N ASP A 62 -7.76 -0.90 -8.76
CA ASP A 62 -7.18 -0.73 -10.09
C ASP A 62 -6.07 0.31 -10.16
N PHE A 63 -5.40 0.53 -9.04
CA PHE A 63 -4.25 1.43 -9.03
C PHE A 63 -2.95 0.72 -9.33
N ILE A 64 -2.85 -0.54 -8.95
CA ILE A 64 -1.62 -1.30 -9.16
C ILE A 64 -1.96 -2.70 -9.62
N THR A 65 -0.94 -3.39 -10.10
CA THR A 65 -1.07 -4.80 -10.43
C THR A 65 0.19 -5.50 -9.96
N LEU A 66 0.12 -6.82 -9.88
CA LEU A 66 1.26 -7.64 -9.49
C LEU A 66 1.77 -8.39 -10.69
N GLU A 67 3.06 -8.26 -10.96
CA GLU A 67 3.68 -8.98 -12.06
C GLU A 67 5.02 -9.50 -11.59
N ASN A 68 5.17 -10.82 -11.58
CA ASN A 68 6.41 -11.47 -11.16
C ASN A 68 6.85 -10.99 -9.78
N GLU A 69 5.89 -10.94 -8.85
CA GLU A 69 6.14 -10.52 -7.47
C GLU A 69 6.55 -9.06 -7.35
N ASN A 70 6.36 -8.28 -8.39
CA ASN A 70 6.61 -6.84 -8.33
C ASN A 70 5.29 -6.10 -8.35
N LEU A 71 5.28 -4.97 -7.66
CA LEU A 71 4.16 -4.03 -7.73
C LEU A 71 4.39 -3.11 -8.91
N VAL A 72 3.38 -3.01 -9.74
CA VAL A 72 3.44 -2.18 -10.94
C VAL A 72 2.30 -1.20 -10.91
N LEU A 73 2.61 0.06 -11.07
CA LEU A 73 1.59 1.09 -11.09
C LEU A 73 0.83 1.03 -12.39
N LYS A 74 -0.49 0.97 -12.31
CA LYS A 74 -1.30 0.93 -13.52
C LYS A 74 -1.42 2.33 -14.08
N LYS A 75 -1.26 2.43 -15.39
CA LYS A 75 -1.41 3.69 -16.04
C LYS A 75 -2.85 3.89 -16.42
N LYS A 76 -3.37 5.05 -16.13
CA LYS A 76 -4.71 5.39 -16.55
C LYS A 76 -4.62 6.25 -17.77
N GLU A 77 -5.46 5.93 -18.71
CA GLU A 77 -5.47 6.70 -19.94
C GLU A 77 -6.61 7.63 -20.00
#